data_c39fb834a976ecdf6ff064982b05e0c5
#
_entry.id   c39fb834a976ecdf6ff064982b05e0c5
#
_cell.length_a   1.000
_cell.length_b   1.000
_cell.length_c   1.000
_cell.angle_alpha   90.00
_cell.angle_beta   90.00
_cell.angle_gamma   90.00
#
_symmetry.space_group_name_H-M   'P 1'
#
loop_
_entity.id
_entity.type
_entity.pdbx_description
1 polymer ?
#
loop_
_entity_poly.entity_id
_entity_poly.type
_entity_poly.pdbx_seq_one_letter_code
_entity_poly.pdbx_strand_id
1 'polypeptide(L)'
;MERVYDWLMCDEQSAVEGGGAREKSSRGHRLQRQEPRVNGSDNAPRNHAPGDGLRDRARGMLVGLAVGDAIGMPAEFKEPGEFEPVGGLRAGGPFDLPAGHWTDDTSMALCLADSLLACGGYDSYDVMERYRRWRREGYRSSTGVCFDIGNQVAAAISEFEGNPWVPRGKPRVQSAGNGSIMRLAPAIVAAFGARKPERVVEAAGISARETHYSVEAEAGTELFAAMLVRAMEGADKLEICSPRSLSTGKQFDAILGRVVGVEKLENTGYIVHSLQVAAWAFASHESFRDGMLAVVNLGGDSDTNGAIYGQLAGAYYGYEAIPRTWRDGVFMASEIAALADDLLAMKACPVLRTRFEED
;
A
#
# COMPACT_ATOMS: atom_id res chain seq x y z
N MET A 1 17.12 -11.47 8.35
CA MET A 1 16.91 -10.16 8.99
C MET A 1 18.20 -9.33 9.01
N GLU A 2 19.34 -9.82 9.47
CA GLU A 2 20.60 -9.04 9.52
C GLU A 2 21.02 -8.34 8.22
N ARG A 3 20.86 -8.97 7.06
CA ARG A 3 21.28 -8.37 5.78
C ARG A 3 20.46 -7.14 5.30
N VAL A 4 19.23 -6.97 5.77
CA VAL A 4 18.38 -5.83 5.39
C VAL A 4 18.72 -4.60 6.22
N TYR A 5 19.12 -4.80 7.49
CA TYR A 5 19.55 -3.73 8.38
C TYR A 5 20.90 -3.13 7.93
N ASP A 6 21.85 -3.98 7.55
CA ASP A 6 23.14 -3.53 7.05
C ASP A 6 22.99 -2.68 5.76
N TRP A 7 21.97 -2.98 4.95
CA TRP A 7 21.72 -2.28 3.70
C TRP A 7 21.05 -0.91 3.91
N LEU A 8 20.14 -0.78 4.88
CA LEU A 8 19.46 0.48 5.23
C LEU A 8 20.32 1.44 6.07
N MET A 9 21.32 0.91 6.80
CA MET A 9 22.20 1.69 7.68
C MET A 9 23.54 2.08 7.05
N CYS A 10 23.86 1.63 5.81
CA CYS A 10 25.15 1.85 5.18
C CYS A 10 25.43 3.29 4.73
N ASP A 11 24.45 4.19 4.72
CA ASP A 11 24.60 5.55 4.19
C ASP A 11 25.03 6.61 5.21
N GLU A 12 25.12 6.28 6.51
CA GLU A 12 25.57 7.26 7.52
C GLU A 12 27.09 7.24 7.82
N GLN A 13 27.87 6.28 7.28
CA GLN A 13 29.30 6.13 7.63
C GLN A 13 30.31 6.41 6.50
N SER A 14 29.89 6.85 5.33
CA SER A 14 30.84 7.09 4.21
C SER A 14 31.43 8.51 4.14
N ALA A 15 31.38 9.31 5.20
CA ALA A 15 31.90 10.67 5.22
C ALA A 15 33.10 10.91 6.16
N VAL A 16 33.81 9.89 6.67
CA VAL A 16 35.11 10.12 7.35
C VAL A 16 36.08 8.96 7.11
N GLU A 17 37.28 9.36 6.61
CA GLU A 17 38.58 8.69 6.64
C GLU A 17 38.93 7.67 5.55
N GLY A 18 39.80 8.21 4.64
CA GLY A 18 40.77 7.45 3.88
C GLY A 18 41.97 7.07 4.75
N GLY A 19 42.45 5.85 4.63
CA GLY A 19 43.71 5.44 5.27
C GLY A 19 43.93 3.93 5.17
N GLY A 20 44.86 3.54 4.26
CA GLY A 20 45.19 2.20 3.84
C GLY A 20 45.60 1.17 4.89
N ALA A 21 45.57 -0.07 4.49
CA ALA A 21 46.69 -1.05 4.53
C ALA A 21 46.24 -2.43 3.98
N ARG A 22 47.23 -3.06 3.36
CA ARG A 22 47.24 -4.32 2.59
C ARG A 22 47.22 -5.59 3.44
N GLU A 23 46.84 -6.69 2.74
CA GLU A 23 47.26 -8.11 2.90
C GLU A 23 46.57 -8.95 3.98
N LYS A 24 46.01 -10.12 3.69
CA LYS A 24 46.60 -11.38 3.18
C LYS A 24 45.55 -12.47 2.91
N SER A 25 45.85 -13.22 1.88
CA SER A 25 45.25 -14.48 1.40
C SER A 25 45.14 -15.58 2.45
N SER A 26 44.02 -16.34 2.46
CA SER A 26 44.08 -17.77 2.75
C SER A 26 42.98 -18.54 2.01
N ARG A 27 43.42 -19.59 1.34
CA ARG A 27 42.60 -20.57 0.57
C ARG A 27 41.81 -21.47 1.53
N GLY A 28 40.57 -21.79 1.20
CA GLY A 28 39.78 -22.80 1.91
C GLY A 28 38.58 -23.29 1.10
N HIS A 29 38.73 -24.46 0.55
CA HIS A 29 37.79 -25.50 0.09
C HIS A 29 36.33 -25.18 -0.26
N ARG A 30 36.07 -25.37 -1.53
CA ARG A 30 34.79 -25.40 -2.25
C ARG A 30 34.05 -26.71 -1.97
N LEU A 31 32.91 -26.67 -1.28
CA LEU A 31 31.92 -27.72 -1.29
C LEU A 31 30.82 -27.33 -2.28
N GLN A 32 30.72 -28.09 -3.36
CA GLN A 32 29.65 -28.00 -4.34
C GLN A 32 28.35 -28.53 -3.74
N ARG A 33 27.35 -27.67 -3.57
CA ARG A 33 25.94 -28.08 -3.42
C ARG A 33 25.28 -27.98 -4.79
N GLN A 34 24.77 -29.09 -5.28
CA GLN A 34 23.90 -29.14 -6.45
C GLN A 34 22.54 -28.57 -6.08
N GLU A 35 22.13 -27.50 -6.77
CA GLU A 35 20.78 -26.96 -6.72
C GLU A 35 19.88 -27.70 -7.73
N PRO A 36 18.61 -27.97 -7.39
CA PRO A 36 17.66 -28.50 -8.37
C PRO A 36 17.30 -27.41 -9.39
N ARG A 37 17.44 -27.71 -10.67
CA ARG A 37 17.00 -26.87 -11.77
C ARG A 37 15.48 -26.77 -11.79
N VAL A 38 14.93 -25.62 -11.45
CA VAL A 38 13.55 -25.25 -11.76
C VAL A 38 13.55 -24.51 -13.09
N ASN A 39 13.03 -25.14 -14.12
CA ASN A 39 12.75 -24.51 -15.41
C ASN A 39 11.57 -23.54 -15.24
N GLY A 40 11.76 -22.27 -15.57
CA GLY A 40 10.70 -21.26 -15.59
C GLY A 40 11.28 -19.88 -15.84
N SER A 41 11.65 -19.60 -17.09
CA SER A 41 12.11 -18.29 -17.55
C SER A 41 10.92 -17.36 -17.75
N ASP A 42 10.49 -16.62 -16.73
CA ASP A 42 9.48 -15.56 -16.88
C ASP A 42 9.78 -14.27 -16.09
N ASN A 43 11.01 -14.07 -15.58
CA ASN A 43 11.37 -12.84 -14.84
C ASN A 43 12.70 -12.25 -15.32
N ALA A 44 12.73 -11.72 -16.54
CA ALA A 44 13.74 -10.75 -16.93
C ALA A 44 13.15 -9.33 -16.79
N PRO A 45 13.87 -8.33 -16.22
CA PRO A 45 13.39 -6.95 -16.19
C PRO A 45 13.23 -6.48 -17.64
N ARG A 46 11.99 -6.23 -18.06
CA ARG A 46 11.71 -5.68 -19.38
C ARG A 46 12.01 -4.19 -19.34
N ASN A 47 12.93 -3.73 -20.19
CA ASN A 47 13.11 -2.30 -20.47
C ASN A 47 11.83 -1.80 -21.17
N HIS A 48 10.93 -1.19 -20.40
CA HIS A 48 9.72 -0.57 -20.95
C HIS A 48 10.02 0.83 -21.50
N ALA A 49 9.35 1.20 -22.60
CA ALA A 49 9.35 2.57 -23.08
C ALA A 49 8.68 3.49 -22.02
N PRO A 50 9.15 4.75 -21.84
CA PRO A 50 8.69 5.60 -20.72
C PRO A 50 7.17 5.83 -20.61
N GLY A 51 6.40 5.68 -21.68
CA GLY A 51 4.94 5.83 -21.67
C GLY A 51 4.18 4.57 -21.22
N ASP A 52 4.65 3.39 -21.62
CA ASP A 52 4.02 2.12 -21.24
C ASP A 52 4.30 1.77 -19.78
N GLY A 53 5.45 2.16 -19.25
CA GLY A 53 5.85 1.92 -17.87
C GLY A 53 4.92 2.59 -16.83
N LEU A 54 4.46 3.81 -17.05
CA LEU A 54 3.60 4.51 -16.09
C LEU A 54 2.20 3.89 -16.02
N ARG A 55 1.63 3.49 -17.15
CA ARG A 55 0.33 2.81 -17.21
C ARG A 55 0.41 1.42 -16.55
N ASP A 56 1.46 0.68 -16.81
CA ASP A 56 1.69 -0.62 -16.21
C ASP A 56 1.83 -0.52 -14.68
N ARG A 57 2.55 0.48 -14.17
CA ARG A 57 2.65 0.79 -12.75
C ARG A 57 1.33 1.21 -12.13
N ALA A 58 0.56 2.08 -12.80
CA ALA A 58 -0.75 2.52 -12.31
C ALA A 58 -1.73 1.34 -12.18
N ARG A 59 -1.83 0.49 -13.22
CA ARG A 59 -2.61 -0.74 -13.16
C ARG A 59 -2.09 -1.69 -12.09
N GLY A 60 -0.76 -1.83 -12.01
CA GLY A 60 -0.09 -2.65 -11.00
C GLY A 60 -0.44 -2.23 -9.58
N MET A 61 -0.49 -0.92 -9.31
CA MET A 61 -0.84 -0.37 -8.01
C MET A 61 -2.28 -0.71 -7.60
N LEU A 62 -3.28 -0.45 -8.47
CA LEU A 62 -4.68 -0.70 -8.14
C LEU A 62 -5.01 -2.20 -8.10
N VAL A 63 -4.57 -2.96 -9.10
CA VAL A 63 -4.83 -4.40 -9.14
C VAL A 63 -4.01 -5.12 -8.06
N GLY A 64 -2.79 -4.65 -7.78
CA GLY A 64 -1.95 -5.17 -6.70
C GLY A 64 -2.59 -5.02 -5.32
N LEU A 65 -3.26 -3.88 -5.06
CA LEU A 65 -4.08 -3.66 -3.87
C LEU A 65 -5.13 -4.76 -3.74
N ALA A 66 -5.99 -4.91 -4.75
CA ALA A 66 -7.09 -5.88 -4.72
C ALA A 66 -6.61 -7.34 -4.67
N VAL A 67 -5.48 -7.65 -5.32
CA VAL A 67 -4.83 -8.96 -5.23
C VAL A 67 -4.32 -9.23 -3.83
N GLY A 68 -3.71 -8.23 -3.18
CA GLY A 68 -3.17 -8.35 -1.82
C GLY A 68 -4.26 -8.60 -0.78
N ASP A 69 -5.33 -7.81 -0.82
CA ASP A 69 -6.55 -7.95 -0.05
C ASP A 69 -7.12 -9.38 -0.21
N ALA A 70 -7.43 -9.79 -1.44
CA ALA A 70 -8.04 -11.10 -1.71
C ALA A 70 -7.15 -12.32 -1.37
N ILE A 71 -5.83 -12.18 -1.41
CA ILE A 71 -4.88 -13.25 -1.02
C ILE A 71 -4.72 -13.29 0.50
N GLY A 72 -4.73 -12.13 1.17
CA GLY A 72 -4.54 -12.03 2.61
C GLY A 72 -5.75 -12.46 3.41
N MET A 73 -6.96 -12.15 2.95
CA MET A 73 -8.24 -12.40 3.64
C MET A 73 -8.38 -13.83 4.23
N PRO A 74 -7.97 -14.94 3.58
CA PRO A 74 -8.11 -16.25 4.17
C PRO A 74 -7.25 -16.53 5.43
N ALA A 75 -6.23 -15.72 5.69
CA ALA A 75 -5.35 -15.84 6.86
C ALA A 75 -5.61 -14.76 7.92
N GLU A 76 -6.57 -13.87 7.68
CA GLU A 76 -6.93 -12.77 8.55
C GLU A 76 -7.36 -13.25 9.94
N PHE A 77 -6.95 -12.53 10.98
CA PHE A 77 -7.17 -12.81 12.42
C PHE A 77 -6.54 -14.12 12.93
N LYS A 78 -5.68 -14.78 12.16
CA LYS A 78 -5.02 -16.04 12.56
C LYS A 78 -3.53 -15.81 12.82
N GLU A 79 -3.00 -16.52 13.79
CA GLU A 79 -1.56 -16.52 14.05
C GLU A 79 -0.81 -17.49 13.10
N PRO A 80 0.48 -17.25 12.82
CA PRO A 80 1.30 -18.18 12.05
C PRO A 80 1.26 -19.61 12.64
N GLY A 81 0.90 -20.58 11.80
CA GLY A 81 0.73 -21.99 12.20
C GLY A 81 -0.71 -22.38 12.54
N GLU A 82 -1.64 -21.45 12.63
CA GLU A 82 -3.09 -21.72 12.80
C GLU A 82 -3.83 -21.87 11.45
N PHE A 83 -3.13 -21.66 10.34
CA PHE A 83 -3.68 -21.78 8.99
C PHE A 83 -2.68 -22.45 8.06
N GLU A 84 -3.19 -23.12 7.03
CA GLU A 84 -2.35 -23.64 5.95
C GLU A 84 -1.71 -22.47 5.19
N PRO A 85 -0.40 -22.53 4.87
CA PRO A 85 0.28 -21.48 4.15
C PRO A 85 -0.48 -21.04 2.91
N VAL A 86 -0.62 -19.73 2.76
CA VAL A 86 -1.28 -19.12 1.60
C VAL A 86 -0.30 -19.16 0.43
N GLY A 87 -0.73 -19.76 -0.69
CA GLY A 87 0.06 -19.85 -1.92
C GLY A 87 -0.51 -19.03 -3.09
N GLY A 88 -1.68 -18.40 -2.89
CA GLY A 88 -2.41 -17.61 -3.88
C GLY A 88 -3.88 -17.44 -3.53
N LEU A 89 -4.68 -17.03 -4.51
CA LEU A 89 -6.12 -16.86 -4.32
C LEU A 89 -6.79 -18.18 -3.90
N ARG A 90 -7.52 -18.15 -2.81
CA ARG A 90 -8.32 -19.28 -2.30
C ARG A 90 -9.59 -18.76 -1.62
N ALA A 91 -10.62 -19.61 -1.56
CA ALA A 91 -11.85 -19.32 -0.80
C ALA A 91 -11.64 -19.51 0.70
N GLY A 92 -12.52 -18.92 1.50
CA GLY A 92 -12.62 -19.10 2.95
C GLY A 92 -12.40 -17.82 3.74
N GLY A 93 -11.59 -17.91 4.81
CA GLY A 93 -11.35 -16.81 5.74
C GLY A 93 -12.50 -16.57 6.71
N PRO A 94 -12.44 -15.49 7.52
CA PRO A 94 -13.45 -15.20 8.52
C PRO A 94 -14.84 -14.89 7.94
N PHE A 95 -14.90 -14.47 6.68
CA PHE A 95 -16.14 -14.09 5.99
C PHE A 95 -16.62 -15.14 4.95
N ASP A 96 -15.93 -16.29 4.86
CA ASP A 96 -16.23 -17.38 3.93
C ASP A 96 -16.41 -16.91 2.47
N LEU A 97 -15.46 -16.07 2.01
CA LEU A 97 -15.52 -15.49 0.68
C LEU A 97 -15.11 -16.49 -0.42
N PRO A 98 -15.66 -16.34 -1.64
CA PRO A 98 -15.15 -17.02 -2.82
C PRO A 98 -13.70 -16.56 -3.12
N ALA A 99 -12.92 -17.43 -3.77
CA ALA A 99 -11.56 -17.09 -4.16
C ALA A 99 -11.53 -15.84 -5.06
N GLY A 100 -10.64 -14.91 -4.75
CA GLY A 100 -10.47 -13.66 -5.48
C GLY A 100 -11.42 -12.53 -5.04
N HIS A 101 -12.33 -12.76 -4.12
CA HIS A 101 -13.11 -11.70 -3.51
C HIS A 101 -12.27 -10.98 -2.44
N TRP A 102 -12.50 -9.68 -2.31
CA TRP A 102 -11.78 -8.73 -1.48
C TRP A 102 -12.71 -8.08 -0.44
N THR A 103 -12.13 -7.39 0.55
CA THR A 103 -12.77 -6.85 1.74
C THR A 103 -13.02 -5.33 1.67
N ASP A 104 -12.96 -4.63 2.79
CA ASP A 104 -13.16 -3.18 2.84
C ASP A 104 -12.03 -2.38 2.22
N ASP A 105 -10.79 -2.89 2.21
CA ASP A 105 -9.63 -2.23 1.58
C ASP A 105 -9.92 -1.85 0.13
N THR A 106 -10.28 -2.83 -0.67
CA THR A 106 -10.59 -2.61 -2.08
C THR A 106 -11.92 -1.90 -2.27
N SER A 107 -12.94 -2.20 -1.46
CA SER A 107 -14.24 -1.50 -1.49
C SER A 107 -14.06 0.00 -1.33
N MET A 108 -13.28 0.42 -0.32
CA MET A 108 -13.03 1.84 -0.04
C MET A 108 -12.12 2.48 -1.08
N ALA A 109 -11.13 1.75 -1.61
CA ALA A 109 -10.31 2.23 -2.72
C ALA A 109 -11.16 2.51 -3.97
N LEU A 110 -12.08 1.61 -4.33
CA LEU A 110 -13.00 1.82 -5.46
C LEU A 110 -13.96 3.00 -5.23
N CYS A 111 -14.45 3.18 -4.01
CA CYS A 111 -15.25 4.36 -3.64
C CYS A 111 -14.46 5.66 -3.85
N LEU A 112 -13.17 5.68 -3.44
CA LEU A 112 -12.29 6.83 -3.65
C LEU A 112 -12.02 7.06 -5.15
N ALA A 113 -11.75 6.00 -5.93
CA ALA A 113 -11.55 6.11 -7.36
C ALA A 113 -12.76 6.73 -8.07
N ASP A 114 -13.96 6.25 -7.77
CA ASP A 114 -15.20 6.77 -8.34
C ASP A 114 -15.45 8.25 -7.97
N SER A 115 -15.09 8.64 -6.74
CA SER A 115 -15.21 10.03 -6.30
C SER A 115 -14.26 10.93 -7.08
N LEU A 116 -12.98 10.55 -7.18
CA LEU A 116 -11.99 11.31 -7.94
C LEU A 116 -12.39 11.52 -9.39
N LEU A 117 -12.89 10.47 -10.04
CA LEU A 117 -13.36 10.55 -11.44
C LEU A 117 -14.62 11.40 -11.58
N ALA A 118 -15.61 11.23 -10.70
CA ALA A 118 -16.88 11.95 -10.77
C ALA A 118 -16.72 13.45 -10.49
N CYS A 119 -15.87 13.81 -9.52
CA CYS A 119 -15.65 15.20 -9.11
C CYS A 119 -14.53 15.88 -9.90
N GLY A 120 -13.70 15.13 -10.61
CA GLY A 120 -12.50 15.65 -11.29
C GLY A 120 -11.39 16.05 -10.32
N GLY A 121 -11.41 15.53 -9.07
CA GLY A 121 -10.45 15.78 -8.00
C GLY A 121 -10.95 15.25 -6.66
N TYR A 122 -10.22 15.55 -5.57
CA TYR A 122 -10.59 15.11 -4.23
C TYR A 122 -11.71 15.98 -3.66
N ASP A 123 -12.87 15.40 -3.42
CA ASP A 123 -14.01 16.00 -2.71
C ASP A 123 -14.34 15.18 -1.47
N SER A 124 -14.04 15.72 -0.31
CA SER A 124 -14.22 15.10 1.00
C SER A 124 -15.64 14.65 1.28
N TYR A 125 -16.64 15.44 0.84
CA TYR A 125 -18.05 15.10 1.02
C TYR A 125 -18.45 13.91 0.13
N ASP A 126 -18.08 13.92 -1.15
CA ASP A 126 -18.43 12.85 -2.09
C ASP A 126 -17.74 11.53 -1.71
N VAL A 127 -16.48 11.58 -1.26
CA VAL A 127 -15.77 10.40 -0.73
C VAL A 127 -16.52 9.78 0.44
N MET A 128 -16.87 10.59 1.45
CA MET A 128 -17.59 10.09 2.63
C MET A 128 -19.01 9.62 2.30
N GLU A 129 -19.70 10.25 1.36
CA GLU A 129 -21.01 9.79 0.87
C GLU A 129 -20.90 8.42 0.17
N ARG A 130 -19.84 8.16 -0.60
CA ARG A 130 -19.59 6.85 -1.19
C ARG A 130 -19.26 5.79 -0.14
N TYR A 131 -18.48 6.13 0.90
CA TYR A 131 -18.25 5.23 2.05
C TYR A 131 -19.55 4.94 2.81
N ARG A 132 -20.42 5.95 2.97
CA ARG A 132 -21.76 5.74 3.54
C ARG A 132 -22.62 4.80 2.68
N ARG A 133 -22.59 4.95 1.34
CA ARG A 133 -23.28 4.05 0.41
C ARG A 133 -22.70 2.64 0.45
N TRP A 134 -21.38 2.49 0.53
CA TRP A 134 -20.77 1.19 0.77
C TRP A 134 -21.33 0.55 2.05
N ARG A 135 -21.32 1.28 3.16
CA ARG A 135 -21.82 0.77 4.45
C ARG A 135 -23.31 0.42 4.42
N ARG A 136 -24.14 1.23 3.77
CA ARG A 136 -25.61 1.09 3.81
C ARG A 136 -26.19 0.24 2.69
N GLU A 137 -25.55 0.26 1.53
CA GLU A 137 -26.10 -0.26 0.29
C GLU A 137 -25.20 -1.34 -0.34
N GLY A 138 -24.02 -1.62 0.22
CA GLY A 138 -23.02 -2.53 -0.35
C GLY A 138 -22.37 -1.98 -1.64
N TYR A 139 -22.43 -0.66 -1.86
CA TYR A 139 -21.82 -0.02 -3.01
C TYR A 139 -20.31 -0.35 -3.07
N ARG A 140 -19.83 -0.87 -4.21
CA ARG A 140 -18.46 -1.31 -4.39
C ARG A 140 -18.02 -2.44 -3.45
N SER A 141 -18.90 -3.18 -2.82
CA SER A 141 -18.55 -4.40 -2.10
C SER A 141 -18.40 -5.59 -3.05
N SER A 142 -17.49 -6.50 -2.77
CA SER A 142 -17.32 -7.74 -3.55
C SER A 142 -18.49 -8.72 -3.39
N THR A 143 -19.32 -8.53 -2.34
CA THR A 143 -20.47 -9.38 -2.03
C THR A 143 -21.82 -8.66 -2.19
N GLY A 144 -21.81 -7.36 -2.47
CA GLY A 144 -23.03 -6.53 -2.53
C GLY A 144 -23.56 -6.10 -1.16
N VAL A 145 -22.89 -6.45 -0.06
CA VAL A 145 -23.17 -5.97 1.30
C VAL A 145 -21.89 -5.48 1.96
N CYS A 146 -22.02 -4.56 2.92
CA CYS A 146 -20.87 -4.12 3.71
C CYS A 146 -20.50 -5.19 4.73
N PHE A 147 -19.21 -5.53 4.78
CA PHE A 147 -18.61 -6.40 5.78
C PHE A 147 -17.19 -5.93 6.07
N ASP A 148 -16.56 -6.47 7.09
CA ASP A 148 -15.19 -6.18 7.51
C ASP A 148 -14.90 -4.70 7.79
N ILE A 149 -15.88 -3.94 8.15
CA ILE A 149 -15.73 -2.51 8.42
C ILE A 149 -15.00 -2.27 9.75
N GLY A 150 -13.82 -1.65 9.68
CA GLY A 150 -13.06 -1.27 10.88
C GLY A 150 -13.80 -0.27 11.78
N ASN A 151 -13.58 -0.38 13.10
CA ASN A 151 -14.28 0.45 14.10
C ASN A 151 -14.12 1.97 13.86
N GLN A 152 -12.94 2.42 13.42
CA GLN A 152 -12.68 3.83 13.16
C GLN A 152 -13.44 4.33 11.94
N VAL A 153 -13.48 3.52 10.87
CA VAL A 153 -14.25 3.81 9.65
C VAL A 153 -15.75 3.86 9.97
N ALA A 154 -16.25 2.87 10.74
CA ALA A 154 -17.66 2.81 11.13
C ALA A 154 -18.06 4.05 11.96
N ALA A 155 -17.22 4.48 12.90
CA ALA A 155 -17.44 5.68 13.70
C ALA A 155 -17.44 6.94 12.84
N ALA A 156 -16.46 7.10 11.93
CA ALA A 156 -16.36 8.26 11.05
C ALA A 156 -17.57 8.38 10.11
N ILE A 157 -18.04 7.27 9.54
CA ILE A 157 -19.26 7.28 8.72
C ILE A 157 -20.49 7.63 9.55
N SER A 158 -20.60 7.14 10.82
CA SER A 158 -21.71 7.50 11.70
C SER A 158 -21.69 8.98 12.07
N GLU A 159 -20.52 9.57 12.32
CA GLU A 159 -20.36 11.00 12.53
C GLU A 159 -20.78 11.81 11.29
N PHE A 160 -20.37 11.37 10.11
CA PHE A 160 -20.74 12.00 8.84
C PHE A 160 -22.27 11.94 8.60
N GLU A 161 -22.91 10.82 8.89
CA GLU A 161 -24.39 10.68 8.81
C GLU A 161 -25.13 11.63 9.77
N GLY A 162 -24.55 11.90 10.94
CA GLY A 162 -25.13 12.83 11.91
C GLY A 162 -24.92 14.30 11.55
N ASN A 163 -23.71 14.63 11.11
CA ASN A 163 -23.35 15.98 10.63
C ASN A 163 -22.18 15.89 9.64
N PRO A 164 -22.46 16.05 8.35
CA PRO A 164 -21.40 15.97 7.32
C PRO A 164 -20.38 17.13 7.35
N TRP A 165 -20.70 18.24 8.01
CA TRP A 165 -19.88 19.45 8.10
C TRP A 165 -19.45 19.70 9.55
N VAL A 166 -18.57 18.86 10.07
CA VAL A 166 -18.08 18.99 11.45
C VAL A 166 -16.86 19.89 11.47
N PRO A 167 -16.82 20.89 12.38
CA PRO A 167 -15.57 21.61 12.67
C PRO A 167 -14.48 20.61 13.06
N ARG A 168 -13.27 20.86 12.62
CA ARG A 168 -12.11 20.03 12.92
C ARG A 168 -11.97 19.83 14.43
N GLY A 169 -12.27 18.65 14.92
CA GLY A 169 -11.96 18.26 16.28
C GLY A 169 -10.45 18.11 16.48
N LYS A 170 -9.99 17.96 17.73
CA LYS A 170 -8.59 17.62 18.00
C LYS A 170 -8.28 16.20 17.51
N PRO A 171 -7.05 15.94 16.98
CA PRO A 171 -6.62 14.61 16.63
C PRO A 171 -6.83 13.62 17.80
N ARG A 172 -7.35 12.45 17.52
CA ARG A 172 -7.56 11.39 18.50
C ARG A 172 -6.31 10.50 18.55
N VAL A 173 -5.60 10.47 19.66
CA VAL A 173 -4.37 9.68 19.84
C VAL A 173 -4.55 8.19 19.51
N GLN A 174 -5.75 7.65 19.72
CA GLN A 174 -6.08 6.23 19.52
C GLN A 174 -6.52 5.89 18.07
N SER A 175 -6.45 6.81 17.12
CA SER A 175 -6.93 6.64 15.75
C SER A 175 -5.80 6.37 14.74
N ALA A 176 -4.70 5.75 15.15
CA ALA A 176 -3.56 5.46 14.30
C ALA A 176 -3.67 4.09 13.56
N GLY A 177 -4.86 3.76 13.10
CA GLY A 177 -5.10 2.58 12.26
C GLY A 177 -4.60 2.75 10.83
N ASN A 178 -4.43 1.63 10.12
CA ASN A 178 -3.93 1.56 8.75
C ASN A 178 -4.99 1.78 7.66
N GLY A 179 -6.26 1.96 8.03
CA GLY A 179 -7.37 2.11 7.08
C GLY A 179 -7.30 3.35 6.17
N SER A 180 -6.41 4.32 6.45
CA SER A 180 -6.13 5.43 5.53
C SER A 180 -5.17 5.04 4.40
N ILE A 181 -4.20 4.15 4.65
CA ILE A 181 -3.20 3.73 3.66
C ILE A 181 -3.64 2.53 2.83
N MET A 182 -4.53 1.68 3.35
CA MET A 182 -5.01 0.50 2.62
C MET A 182 -5.66 0.85 1.27
N ARG A 183 -6.30 2.02 1.18
CA ARG A 183 -7.12 2.49 0.05
C ARG A 183 -6.49 3.63 -0.78
N LEU A 184 -5.21 3.92 -0.63
CA LEU A 184 -4.60 5.17 -1.10
C LEU A 184 -4.29 5.20 -2.60
N ALA A 185 -4.13 4.04 -3.25
CA ALA A 185 -3.72 3.89 -4.63
C ALA A 185 -4.44 4.83 -5.64
N PRO A 186 -5.77 4.99 -5.62
CA PRO A 186 -6.47 5.85 -6.58
C PRO A 186 -6.02 7.31 -6.54
N ALA A 187 -5.75 7.85 -5.35
CA ALA A 187 -5.30 9.24 -5.19
C ALA A 187 -3.91 9.45 -5.83
N ILE A 188 -3.01 8.49 -5.66
CA ILE A 188 -1.68 8.54 -6.25
C ILE A 188 -1.77 8.51 -7.78
N VAL A 189 -2.51 7.56 -8.34
CA VAL A 189 -2.65 7.43 -9.80
C VAL A 189 -3.29 8.68 -10.41
N ALA A 190 -4.34 9.23 -9.79
CA ALA A 190 -4.98 10.47 -10.23
C ALA A 190 -4.01 11.67 -10.24
N ALA A 191 -3.13 11.78 -9.22
CA ALA A 191 -2.14 12.84 -9.15
C ALA A 191 -1.09 12.75 -10.27
N PHE A 192 -0.69 11.54 -10.67
CA PHE A 192 0.16 11.32 -11.83
C PHE A 192 -0.56 11.66 -13.13
N GLY A 193 -1.83 11.33 -13.27
CA GLY A 193 -2.68 11.76 -14.40
C GLY A 193 -2.73 13.28 -14.51
N ALA A 194 -2.94 13.96 -13.40
CA ALA A 194 -2.95 15.42 -13.29
C ALA A 194 -1.56 16.09 -13.41
N ARG A 195 -0.49 15.32 -13.48
CA ARG A 195 0.92 15.78 -13.50
C ARG A 195 1.31 16.64 -12.30
N LYS A 196 0.84 16.27 -11.11
CA LYS A 196 1.13 16.95 -9.84
C LYS A 196 1.41 15.96 -8.70
N PRO A 197 2.32 14.99 -8.89
CA PRO A 197 2.60 13.98 -7.88
C PRO A 197 3.13 14.58 -6.57
N GLU A 198 3.85 15.69 -6.63
CA GLU A 198 4.41 16.39 -5.47
C GLU A 198 3.35 16.91 -4.47
N ARG A 199 2.13 17.14 -4.95
CA ARG A 199 1.02 17.63 -4.12
C ARG A 199 0.23 16.52 -3.44
N VAL A 200 0.39 15.27 -3.89
CA VAL A 200 -0.43 14.18 -3.37
C VAL A 200 -0.01 13.75 -1.97
N VAL A 201 1.24 13.98 -1.59
CA VAL A 201 1.74 13.58 -0.25
C VAL A 201 0.97 14.32 0.84
N GLU A 202 0.88 15.65 0.77
CA GLU A 202 0.09 16.46 1.70
C GLU A 202 -1.41 16.15 1.61
N ALA A 203 -1.94 16.02 0.39
CA ALA A 203 -3.35 15.67 0.18
C ALA A 203 -3.72 14.30 0.75
N ALA A 204 -2.79 13.34 0.73
CA ALA A 204 -2.97 12.03 1.35
C ALA A 204 -3.12 12.14 2.87
N GLY A 205 -2.29 12.95 3.54
CA GLY A 205 -2.43 13.25 4.96
C GLY A 205 -3.79 13.87 5.28
N ILE A 206 -4.27 14.81 4.46
CA ILE A 206 -5.61 15.38 4.60
C ILE A 206 -6.69 14.30 4.45
N SER A 207 -6.57 13.40 3.48
CA SER A 207 -7.55 12.31 3.25
C SER A 207 -7.62 11.32 4.42
N ALA A 208 -6.52 11.14 5.17
CA ALA A 208 -6.51 10.29 6.36
C ALA A 208 -7.49 10.78 7.43
N ARG A 209 -7.65 12.10 7.56
CA ARG A 209 -8.52 12.74 8.56
C ARG A 209 -9.99 12.38 8.42
N GLU A 210 -10.42 11.92 7.26
CA GLU A 210 -11.82 11.51 7.03
C GLU A 210 -12.24 10.37 7.96
N THR A 211 -11.33 9.42 8.20
CA THR A 211 -11.62 8.22 8.98
C THR A 211 -10.62 7.96 10.11
N HIS A 212 -9.38 8.45 9.99
CA HIS A 212 -8.27 8.19 10.91
C HIS A 212 -7.60 9.49 11.33
N TYR A 213 -8.33 10.33 12.08
CA TYR A 213 -7.83 11.63 12.49
C TYR A 213 -6.87 11.52 13.69
N SER A 214 -5.61 11.24 13.42
CA SER A 214 -4.51 11.29 14.38
C SER A 214 -3.23 11.78 13.70
N VAL A 215 -2.32 12.35 14.49
CA VAL A 215 -1.02 12.83 13.98
C VAL A 215 -0.22 11.69 13.36
N GLU A 216 -0.26 10.48 13.93
CA GLU A 216 0.44 9.32 13.42
C GLU A 216 -0.19 8.77 12.14
N ALA A 217 -1.53 8.71 12.06
CA ALA A 217 -2.21 8.27 10.85
C ALA A 217 -1.97 9.22 9.67
N GLU A 218 -2.00 10.52 9.93
CA GLU A 218 -1.72 11.55 8.94
C GLU A 218 -0.29 11.43 8.41
N ALA A 219 0.71 11.47 9.30
CA ALA A 219 2.12 11.37 8.92
C ALA A 219 2.48 10.00 8.30
N GLY A 220 1.89 8.90 8.78
CA GLY A 220 2.05 7.57 8.17
C GLY A 220 1.45 7.49 6.78
N THR A 221 0.32 8.17 6.54
CA THR A 221 -0.31 8.24 5.21
C THR A 221 0.53 9.09 4.25
N GLU A 222 1.09 10.20 4.72
CA GLU A 222 2.05 11.00 3.95
C GLU A 222 3.30 10.20 3.59
N LEU A 223 3.86 9.45 4.55
CA LEU A 223 5.01 8.57 4.29
C LEU A 223 4.68 7.52 3.22
N PHE A 224 3.55 6.83 3.34
CA PHE A 224 3.16 5.83 2.35
C PHE A 224 2.90 6.46 0.97
N ALA A 225 2.26 7.61 0.91
CA ALA A 225 2.09 8.37 -0.33
C ALA A 225 3.44 8.70 -0.97
N ALA A 226 4.43 9.14 -0.20
CA ALA A 226 5.77 9.42 -0.68
C ALA A 226 6.46 8.15 -1.24
N MET A 227 6.32 7.01 -0.57
CA MET A 227 6.82 5.71 -1.07
C MET A 227 6.18 5.34 -2.41
N LEU A 228 4.85 5.47 -2.52
CA LEU A 228 4.11 5.18 -3.75
C LEU A 228 4.48 6.15 -4.89
N VAL A 229 4.68 7.44 -4.60
CA VAL A 229 5.15 8.43 -5.59
C VAL A 229 6.51 8.01 -6.14
N ARG A 230 7.48 7.67 -5.27
CA ARG A 230 8.80 7.22 -5.71
C ARG A 230 8.74 5.93 -6.52
N ALA A 231 7.88 4.98 -6.15
CA ALA A 231 7.67 3.76 -6.92
C ALA A 231 7.09 4.07 -8.32
N MET A 232 6.11 4.97 -8.43
CA MET A 232 5.54 5.41 -9.71
C MET A 232 6.56 6.17 -10.58
N GLU A 233 7.48 6.92 -9.98
CA GLU A 233 8.59 7.60 -10.68
C GLU A 233 9.66 6.62 -11.16
N GLY A 234 9.70 5.40 -10.62
CA GLY A 234 10.68 4.37 -10.97
C GLY A 234 11.99 4.51 -10.20
N ALA A 235 11.94 5.09 -9.01
CA ALA A 235 13.06 5.13 -8.09
C ALA A 235 13.52 3.73 -7.67
N ASP A 236 14.72 3.60 -7.15
CA ASP A 236 15.20 2.35 -6.59
C ASP A 236 14.55 2.03 -5.24
N LYS A 237 14.73 0.79 -4.77
CA LYS A 237 14.10 0.32 -3.53
C LYS A 237 14.55 1.10 -2.30
N LEU A 238 15.81 1.56 -2.27
CA LEU A 238 16.35 2.31 -1.14
C LEU A 238 15.66 3.66 -1.02
N GLU A 239 15.54 4.40 -2.12
CA GLU A 239 14.85 5.68 -2.14
C GLU A 239 13.35 5.53 -1.86
N ILE A 240 12.72 4.47 -2.36
CA ILE A 240 11.31 4.17 -2.09
C ILE A 240 11.09 3.88 -0.60
N CYS A 241 11.93 3.07 0.03
CA CYS A 241 11.81 2.75 1.46
C CYS A 241 12.22 3.91 2.38
N SER A 242 12.95 4.92 1.87
CA SER A 242 13.40 6.08 2.64
C SER A 242 13.24 7.39 1.85
N PRO A 243 12.00 7.82 1.55
CA PRO A 243 11.70 8.94 0.65
C PRO A 243 11.91 10.30 1.34
N ARG A 244 13.09 10.54 1.93
CA ARG A 244 13.43 11.76 2.73
C ARG A 244 13.25 13.06 1.94
N SER A 245 13.44 13.02 0.63
CA SER A 245 13.27 14.19 -0.26
C SER A 245 11.81 14.67 -0.38
N LEU A 246 10.84 13.84 0.04
CA LEU A 246 9.41 14.17 0.06
C LEU A 246 8.88 14.37 1.50
N SER A 247 9.76 14.54 2.48
CA SER A 247 9.36 14.79 3.88
C SER A 247 8.49 16.05 3.99
N THR A 248 7.35 15.92 4.67
CA THR A 248 6.43 17.02 5.00
C THR A 248 6.74 17.65 6.35
N GLY A 249 7.73 17.13 7.08
CA GLY A 249 8.18 17.68 8.35
C GLY A 249 8.48 16.65 9.43
N LYS A 250 8.61 17.13 10.68
CA LYS A 250 9.11 16.34 11.82
C LYS A 250 8.30 15.05 12.11
N GLN A 251 6.99 15.08 11.95
CA GLN A 251 6.14 13.91 12.18
C GLN A 251 6.39 12.83 11.14
N PHE A 252 6.51 13.22 9.87
CA PHE A 252 6.91 12.33 8.79
C PHE A 252 8.26 11.67 9.10
N ASP A 253 9.27 12.47 9.44
CA ASP A 253 10.62 11.98 9.75
C ASP A 253 10.63 11.04 10.97
N ALA A 254 9.81 11.33 11.98
CA ALA A 254 9.67 10.46 13.14
C ALA A 254 9.04 9.11 12.80
N ILE A 255 8.01 9.08 11.94
CA ILE A 255 7.41 7.83 11.47
C ILE A 255 8.40 7.06 10.60
N LEU A 256 9.07 7.73 9.65
CA LEU A 256 10.10 7.11 8.82
C LEU A 256 11.19 6.44 9.67
N GLY A 257 11.69 7.11 10.71
CA GLY A 257 12.67 6.55 11.63
C GLY A 257 12.20 5.27 12.34
N ARG A 258 10.91 5.17 12.64
CA ARG A 258 10.29 3.97 13.24
C ARG A 258 10.11 2.86 12.21
N VAL A 259 9.81 3.17 10.97
CA VAL A 259 9.62 2.18 9.89
C VAL A 259 10.93 1.50 9.51
N VAL A 260 12.00 2.26 9.38
CA VAL A 260 13.31 1.72 8.97
C VAL A 260 14.12 1.11 10.12
N GLY A 261 13.79 1.42 11.37
CA GLY A 261 14.52 0.97 12.57
C GLY A 261 13.90 -0.21 13.30
N VAL A 262 13.06 -1.03 12.66
CA VAL A 262 12.31 -2.10 13.33
C VAL A 262 13.18 -3.32 13.63
N GLU A 263 13.14 -3.82 14.89
CA GLU A 263 13.82 -5.04 15.30
C GLU A 263 12.93 -6.30 15.18
N LYS A 264 11.61 -6.14 15.34
CA LYS A 264 10.62 -7.21 15.27
C LYS A 264 9.38 -6.73 14.53
N LEU A 265 8.95 -7.50 13.53
CA LEU A 265 7.72 -7.22 12.80
C LEU A 265 6.50 -7.65 13.63
N GLU A 266 5.48 -6.80 13.60
CA GLU A 266 4.15 -7.09 14.10
C GLU A 266 3.14 -6.85 12.97
N ASN A 267 2.26 -7.82 12.72
CA ASN A 267 1.26 -7.76 11.65
C ASN A 267 -0.12 -7.41 12.23
N THR A 268 -0.34 -6.11 12.47
CA THR A 268 -1.54 -5.58 13.13
C THR A 268 -2.10 -4.39 12.36
N GLY A 269 -3.32 -3.97 12.71
CA GLY A 269 -3.99 -2.79 12.14
C GLY A 269 -3.38 -1.43 12.52
N TYR A 270 -2.22 -1.39 13.19
CA TYR A 270 -1.52 -0.15 13.51
C TYR A 270 -0.68 0.32 12.32
N ILE A 271 -0.88 1.57 11.89
CA ILE A 271 -0.29 2.10 10.66
C ILE A 271 1.23 1.93 10.55
N VAL A 272 1.95 2.09 11.66
CA VAL A 272 3.43 1.95 11.65
C VAL A 272 3.83 0.50 11.45
N HIS A 273 3.14 -0.47 12.07
CA HIS A 273 3.40 -1.90 11.84
C HIS A 273 3.13 -2.28 10.39
N SER A 274 2.04 -1.78 9.79
CA SER A 274 1.73 -2.02 8.38
C SER A 274 2.81 -1.47 7.44
N LEU A 275 3.30 -0.25 7.71
CA LEU A 275 4.40 0.35 6.95
C LEU A 275 5.71 -0.44 7.11
N GLN A 276 6.01 -0.94 8.32
CA GLN A 276 7.17 -1.79 8.60
C GLN A 276 7.10 -3.10 7.82
N VAL A 277 5.94 -3.78 7.84
CA VAL A 277 5.71 -5.03 7.10
C VAL A 277 5.86 -4.81 5.60
N ALA A 278 5.24 -3.75 5.05
CA ALA A 278 5.31 -3.45 3.63
C ALA A 278 6.74 -3.11 3.18
N ALA A 279 7.45 -2.25 3.92
CA ALA A 279 8.82 -1.86 3.62
C ALA A 279 9.79 -3.05 3.72
N TRP A 280 9.64 -3.89 4.78
CA TRP A 280 10.43 -5.10 4.95
C TRP A 280 10.26 -6.08 3.79
N ALA A 281 9.02 -6.41 3.46
CA ALA A 281 8.75 -7.37 2.39
C ALA A 281 9.24 -6.85 1.03
N PHE A 282 9.05 -5.55 0.78
CA PHE A 282 9.49 -4.90 -0.45
C PHE A 282 11.01 -4.88 -0.59
N ALA A 283 11.73 -4.56 0.48
CA ALA A 283 13.20 -4.53 0.48
C ALA A 283 13.83 -5.92 0.42
N SER A 284 13.17 -6.94 1.01
CA SER A 284 13.76 -8.29 1.19
C SER A 284 13.49 -9.25 0.05
N HIS A 285 12.56 -8.95 -0.88
CA HIS A 285 12.16 -9.86 -1.95
C HIS A 285 12.29 -9.20 -3.32
N GLU A 286 12.61 -10.01 -4.35
CA GLU A 286 12.89 -9.54 -5.69
C GLU A 286 11.69 -9.72 -6.66
N SER A 287 10.54 -10.19 -6.18
CA SER A 287 9.34 -10.31 -6.99
C SER A 287 8.09 -9.87 -6.24
N PHE A 288 7.07 -9.40 -6.98
CA PHE A 288 5.74 -9.13 -6.44
C PHE A 288 5.20 -10.34 -5.67
N ARG A 289 5.33 -11.54 -6.26
CA ARG A 289 4.81 -12.78 -5.72
C ARG A 289 5.42 -13.15 -4.38
N ASP A 290 6.74 -13.15 -4.31
CA ASP A 290 7.43 -13.68 -3.11
C ASP A 290 7.26 -12.76 -1.91
N GLY A 291 7.30 -11.43 -2.13
CA GLY A 291 7.00 -10.47 -1.08
C GLY A 291 5.53 -10.51 -0.64
N MET A 292 4.57 -10.68 -1.57
CA MET A 292 3.16 -10.84 -1.23
C MET A 292 2.94 -12.05 -0.32
N LEU A 293 3.50 -13.21 -0.69
CA LEU A 293 3.37 -14.42 0.11
C LEU A 293 4.07 -14.30 1.47
N ALA A 294 5.18 -13.55 1.54
CA ALA A 294 5.84 -13.28 2.82
C ALA A 294 4.95 -12.44 3.75
N VAL A 295 4.25 -11.42 3.24
CA VAL A 295 3.33 -10.58 4.01
C VAL A 295 2.13 -11.36 4.52
N VAL A 296 1.38 -11.99 3.62
CA VAL A 296 0.10 -12.62 3.99
C VAL A 296 0.27 -13.84 4.91
N ASN A 297 1.42 -14.50 4.86
CA ASN A 297 1.73 -15.62 5.75
C ASN A 297 2.21 -15.20 7.15
N LEU A 298 2.31 -13.90 7.43
CA LEU A 298 2.45 -13.40 8.80
C LEU A 298 1.15 -13.53 9.61
N GLY A 299 0.00 -13.78 8.96
CA GLY A 299 -1.29 -13.82 9.63
C GLY A 299 -1.72 -12.44 10.17
N GLY A 300 -2.44 -12.40 11.29
CA GLY A 300 -2.90 -11.13 11.88
C GLY A 300 -3.79 -10.33 10.94
N ASP A 301 -3.41 -9.09 10.62
CA ASP A 301 -4.08 -8.19 9.69
C ASP A 301 -3.55 -8.41 8.27
N SER A 302 -3.76 -9.62 7.75
CA SER A 302 -3.06 -10.10 6.55
C SER A 302 -3.62 -9.58 5.23
N ASP A 303 -4.90 -9.29 5.14
CA ASP A 303 -5.56 -8.70 3.97
C ASP A 303 -5.16 -7.24 3.79
N THR A 304 -5.31 -6.43 4.84
CA THR A 304 -4.92 -5.02 4.82
C THR A 304 -3.42 -4.86 4.54
N ASN A 305 -2.54 -5.63 5.23
CA ASN A 305 -1.11 -5.56 4.96
C ASN A 305 -0.74 -6.11 3.57
N GLY A 306 -1.49 -7.09 3.08
CA GLY A 306 -1.43 -7.56 1.70
C GLY A 306 -1.81 -6.46 0.71
N ALA A 307 -2.92 -5.73 0.95
CA ALA A 307 -3.36 -4.61 0.12
C ALA A 307 -2.33 -3.46 0.12
N ILE A 308 -1.76 -3.11 1.27
CA ILE A 308 -0.73 -2.07 1.40
C ILE A 308 0.55 -2.48 0.64
N TYR A 309 1.06 -3.70 0.86
CA TYR A 309 2.20 -4.22 0.09
C TYR A 309 1.89 -4.27 -1.41
N GLY A 310 0.68 -4.72 -1.76
CA GLY A 310 0.22 -4.84 -3.14
C GLY A 310 0.23 -3.53 -3.91
N GLN A 311 -0.13 -2.41 -3.27
CA GLN A 311 -0.02 -1.08 -3.84
C GLN A 311 1.45 -0.73 -4.16
N LEU A 312 2.34 -0.92 -3.18
CA LEU A 312 3.75 -0.57 -3.29
C LEU A 312 4.47 -1.43 -4.33
N ALA A 313 4.35 -2.74 -4.21
CA ALA A 313 4.98 -3.71 -5.11
C ALA A 313 4.39 -3.64 -6.52
N GLY A 314 3.07 -3.42 -6.64
CA GLY A 314 2.39 -3.23 -7.92
C GLY A 314 2.86 -1.98 -8.65
N ALA A 315 3.07 -0.87 -7.92
CA ALA A 315 3.63 0.36 -8.48
C ALA A 315 5.08 0.19 -8.96
N TYR A 316 5.86 -0.61 -8.26
CA TYR A 316 7.28 -0.82 -8.59
C TYR A 316 7.49 -1.86 -9.69
N TYR A 317 6.92 -3.06 -9.52
CA TYR A 317 7.12 -4.17 -10.46
C TYR A 317 6.23 -4.08 -11.70
N GLY A 318 5.09 -3.37 -11.62
CA GLY A 318 4.10 -3.23 -12.68
C GLY A 318 3.04 -4.34 -12.67
N TYR A 319 1.97 -4.10 -13.45
CA TYR A 319 0.83 -5.03 -13.61
C TYR A 319 1.23 -6.39 -14.20
N GLU A 320 2.12 -6.38 -15.18
CA GLU A 320 2.57 -7.60 -15.85
C GLU A 320 3.41 -8.51 -14.93
N ALA A 321 4.01 -7.97 -13.86
CA ALA A 321 4.76 -8.74 -12.87
C ALA A 321 3.87 -9.42 -11.82
N ILE A 322 2.59 -9.03 -11.71
CA ILE A 322 1.62 -9.73 -10.87
C ILE A 322 1.33 -11.08 -11.53
N PRO A 323 1.41 -12.22 -10.81
CA PRO A 323 1.09 -13.54 -11.37
C PRO A 323 -0.26 -13.51 -12.10
N ARG A 324 -0.28 -13.99 -13.34
CA ARG A 324 -1.46 -13.93 -14.20
C ARG A 324 -2.70 -14.57 -13.54
N THR A 325 -2.52 -15.69 -12.85
CA THR A 325 -3.60 -16.38 -12.14
C THR A 325 -4.19 -15.54 -11.01
N TRP A 326 -3.42 -14.60 -10.43
CA TRP A 326 -3.89 -13.70 -9.38
C TRP A 326 -4.59 -12.48 -9.98
N ARG A 327 -3.92 -11.78 -10.91
CA ARG A 327 -4.47 -10.56 -11.52
C ARG A 327 -5.74 -10.81 -12.33
N ASP A 328 -5.84 -11.98 -13.01
CA ASP A 328 -7.03 -12.34 -13.78
C ASP A 328 -8.11 -13.01 -12.91
N GLY A 329 -7.74 -13.55 -11.74
CA GLY A 329 -8.63 -14.24 -10.80
C GLY A 329 -9.27 -13.38 -9.73
N VAL A 330 -8.79 -12.13 -9.53
CA VAL A 330 -9.41 -11.21 -8.58
C VAL A 330 -10.76 -10.71 -9.12
N PHE A 331 -11.76 -10.60 -8.25
CA PHE A 331 -13.09 -10.12 -8.62
C PHE A 331 -13.01 -8.72 -9.22
N MET A 332 -13.73 -8.44 -10.31
CA MET A 332 -13.70 -7.19 -11.05
C MET A 332 -12.32 -6.77 -11.61
N ALA A 333 -11.40 -7.71 -11.84
CA ALA A 333 -10.02 -7.43 -12.28
C ALA A 333 -9.93 -6.45 -13.46
N SER A 334 -10.73 -6.69 -14.51
CA SER A 334 -10.73 -5.83 -15.71
C SER A 334 -11.26 -4.42 -15.43
N GLU A 335 -12.24 -4.29 -14.54
CA GLU A 335 -12.79 -2.99 -14.15
C GLU A 335 -11.79 -2.19 -13.30
N ILE A 336 -11.11 -2.85 -12.36
CA ILE A 336 -10.06 -2.23 -11.53
C ILE A 336 -8.91 -1.74 -12.40
N ALA A 337 -8.49 -2.54 -13.40
CA ALA A 337 -7.46 -2.12 -14.34
C ALA A 337 -7.91 -0.94 -15.23
N ALA A 338 -9.18 -0.91 -15.65
CA ALA A 338 -9.74 0.20 -16.41
C ALA A 338 -9.85 1.48 -15.58
N LEU A 339 -10.24 1.38 -14.29
CA LEU A 339 -10.24 2.52 -13.38
C LEU A 339 -8.84 3.14 -13.21
N ALA A 340 -7.78 2.32 -13.19
CA ALA A 340 -6.42 2.84 -13.16
C ALA A 340 -6.09 3.67 -14.41
N ASP A 341 -6.55 3.22 -15.59
CA ASP A 341 -6.38 3.97 -16.84
C ASP A 341 -7.15 5.31 -16.83
N ASP A 342 -8.40 5.28 -16.35
CA ASP A 342 -9.25 6.47 -16.28
C ASP A 342 -8.67 7.51 -15.31
N LEU A 343 -8.20 7.08 -14.13
CA LEU A 343 -7.53 7.94 -13.17
C LEU A 343 -6.23 8.54 -13.75
N LEU A 344 -5.44 7.73 -14.45
CA LEU A 344 -4.22 8.21 -15.11
C LEU A 344 -4.50 9.18 -16.27
N ALA A 345 -5.68 9.11 -16.88
CA ALA A 345 -6.12 10.03 -17.93
C ALA A 345 -6.67 11.36 -17.40
N MET A 346 -6.84 11.51 -16.08
CA MET A 346 -7.30 12.77 -15.47
C MET A 346 -6.33 13.91 -15.78
N LYS A 347 -6.87 15.08 -16.17
CA LYS A 347 -6.07 16.26 -16.54
C LYS A 347 -5.95 17.29 -15.41
N ALA A 348 -6.80 17.19 -14.42
CA ALA A 348 -6.79 18.04 -13.23
C ALA A 348 -7.11 17.15 -12.03
N CYS A 349 -6.39 17.37 -10.93
CA CYS A 349 -6.67 16.76 -9.64
C CYS A 349 -6.47 17.84 -8.56
N PRO A 350 -7.32 18.89 -8.52
CA PRO A 350 -7.30 19.82 -7.41
C PRO A 350 -7.82 19.10 -6.17
N VAL A 351 -7.29 19.44 -5.00
CA VAL A 351 -8.05 19.26 -3.77
C VAL A 351 -9.19 20.28 -3.87
N LEU A 352 -10.39 19.79 -4.12
CA LEU A 352 -11.52 20.65 -4.46
C LEU A 352 -12.19 21.17 -3.19
N ARG A 353 -12.35 20.29 -2.23
CA ARG A 353 -13.13 20.61 -1.05
C ARG A 353 -12.78 19.67 0.11
N THR A 354 -12.43 20.26 1.23
CA THR A 354 -12.40 19.54 2.50
C THR A 354 -13.66 19.89 3.29
N ARG A 355 -14.23 18.91 4.01
CA ARG A 355 -15.35 19.16 4.92
C ARG A 355 -14.90 19.69 6.28
N PHE A 356 -13.58 19.84 6.45
CA PHE A 356 -12.96 20.43 7.63
C PHE A 356 -12.74 21.92 7.37
N GLU A 357 -13.21 22.78 8.27
CA GLU A 357 -12.90 24.19 8.24
C GLU A 357 -11.41 24.38 8.55
N GLU A 358 -10.73 25.19 7.74
CA GLU A 358 -9.39 25.68 8.08
C GLU A 358 -9.55 26.75 9.16
N ASP A 359 -8.83 26.61 10.29
CA ASP A 359 -8.75 27.61 11.34
C ASP A 359 -7.95 28.85 10.88
#